data_2ac51333af7b66c289ab535576b48286
#
_entry.id   2ac51333af7b66c289ab535576b48286
#
_cell.length_a   1.000
_cell.length_b   1.000
_cell.length_c   1.000
_cell.angle_alpha   90.00
_cell.angle_beta   90.00
_cell.angle_gamma   90.00
#
_symmetry.space_group_name_H-M   'P 1'
#
loop_
_entity.id
_entity.type
_entity.pdbx_description
1 polymer ?
#
loop_
_entity_poly.entity_id
_entity_poly.type
_entity_poly.pdbx_seq_one_letter_code
_entity_poly.pdbx_strand_id
1 'polypeptide(L)'
;MAPPIKAEQKFMAAYRSYYENQKAIGCSETSLRNIDSAIRMFTVFMLEDRDNWNHDASFTDIQAWRDSLLATGRKPSTVKQYLVLLHGFYEYASSEQLGENRFYEKNPVAKFLLPDTSREGKRPYDQILTDEQATLLWRNNVPTSYRNKAVWARNYAIVILILATELRNCELLALTPEDLDWENEELVVEHGKGNKFRTVDFPLIAQTAVRMYLNSGIRPSYAKGTDPLFGTFAEKKKNSLNFYTETWHAGSRQWLTEVVRKHVLCVTGVDNVRSHDLRHVGARLDLNSGMPLEELQAKLGHEDMSTTQIYSGKLTTRKKRRQTLLVQEEKERQADRNIRYLEKQGDNFFARLRPEVKPQNLRTETA
;
A
#
# COMPACT_ATOMS: atom_id res chain seq x y z
N MET A 1 12.82 17.79 50.65
CA MET A 1 12.90 16.79 49.56
C MET A 1 11.54 16.69 48.90
N ALA A 2 11.46 16.88 47.58
CA ALA A 2 10.22 16.62 46.86
C ALA A 2 9.85 15.12 46.95
N PRO A 3 8.56 14.76 47.08
CA PRO A 3 8.16 13.36 47.15
C PRO A 3 8.62 12.64 45.86
N PRO A 4 9.03 11.36 45.95
CA PRO A 4 9.47 10.62 44.78
C PRO A 4 8.35 10.57 43.76
N ILE A 5 8.68 10.94 42.51
CA ILE A 5 7.74 10.87 41.38
C ILE A 5 7.34 9.40 41.20
N LYS A 6 6.03 9.11 41.17
CA LYS A 6 5.54 7.75 40.90
C LYS A 6 6.10 7.26 39.55
N ALA A 7 6.47 5.98 39.47
CA ALA A 7 7.08 5.39 38.27
C ALA A 7 6.25 5.60 37.01
N GLU A 8 4.91 5.50 37.11
CA GLU A 8 3.99 5.84 36.05
C GLU A 8 4.14 7.30 35.57
N GLN A 9 4.21 8.25 36.48
CA GLN A 9 4.35 9.66 36.12
C GLN A 9 5.69 9.94 35.42
N LYS A 10 6.78 9.30 35.91
CA LYS A 10 8.10 9.34 35.27
C LYS A 10 8.05 8.76 33.85
N PHE A 11 7.41 7.59 33.66
CA PHE A 11 7.25 6.95 32.36
C PHE A 11 6.47 7.84 31.39
N MET A 12 5.36 8.42 31.82
CA MET A 12 4.55 9.31 31.00
C MET A 12 5.27 10.62 30.65
N ALA A 13 6.11 11.16 31.56
CA ALA A 13 6.97 12.31 31.26
C ALA A 13 8.03 11.96 30.19
N ALA A 14 8.70 10.83 30.34
CA ALA A 14 9.65 10.31 29.37
C ALA A 14 8.99 10.06 28.00
N TYR A 15 7.79 9.48 28.00
CA TYR A 15 7.03 9.23 26.77
C TYR A 15 6.65 10.51 26.04
N ARG A 16 6.18 11.54 26.74
CA ARG A 16 5.89 12.85 26.13
C ARG A 16 7.13 13.45 25.48
N SER A 17 8.27 13.42 26.16
CA SER A 17 9.54 13.90 25.62
C SER A 17 9.94 13.14 24.36
N TYR A 18 9.85 11.80 24.39
CA TYR A 18 10.12 10.95 23.23
C TYR A 18 9.19 11.25 22.07
N TYR A 19 7.88 11.35 22.32
CA TYR A 19 6.86 11.61 21.29
C TYR A 19 7.11 12.95 20.58
N GLU A 20 7.39 14.02 21.33
CA GLU A 20 7.70 15.33 20.76
C GLU A 20 9.02 15.30 19.95
N ASN A 21 10.02 14.56 20.44
CA ASN A 21 11.26 14.36 19.68
C ASN A 21 10.98 13.61 18.36
N GLN A 22 10.20 12.52 18.38
CA GLN A 22 9.85 11.79 17.16
C GLN A 22 9.08 12.66 16.15
N LYS A 23 8.22 13.52 16.65
CA LYS A 23 7.50 14.50 15.84
C LYS A 23 8.45 15.55 15.23
N ALA A 24 9.37 16.08 16.03
CA ALA A 24 10.35 17.08 15.60
C ALA A 24 11.30 16.57 14.51
N ILE A 25 11.68 15.30 14.57
CA ILE A 25 12.53 14.67 13.51
C ILE A 25 11.73 14.19 12.29
N GLY A 26 10.44 14.53 12.17
CA GLY A 26 9.62 14.25 11.00
C GLY A 26 9.05 12.81 10.93
N CYS A 27 8.91 12.13 12.06
CA CYS A 27 8.28 10.82 12.10
C CYS A 27 6.83 10.89 11.57
N SER A 28 6.46 9.96 10.68
CA SER A 28 5.12 9.95 10.09
C SER A 28 4.02 9.75 11.15
N GLU A 29 2.84 10.34 10.91
CA GLU A 29 1.68 10.14 11.81
C GLU A 29 1.32 8.66 12.03
N THR A 30 1.53 7.81 11.03
CA THR A 30 1.28 6.37 11.17
C THR A 30 2.29 5.74 12.12
N SER A 31 3.57 6.14 12.05
CA SER A 31 4.61 5.67 12.98
C SER A 31 4.34 6.17 14.39
N LEU A 32 3.95 7.45 14.55
CA LEU A 32 3.57 8.02 15.85
C LEU A 32 2.38 7.27 16.46
N ARG A 33 1.35 6.94 15.69
CA ARG A 33 0.22 6.11 16.14
C ARG A 33 0.63 4.69 16.55
N ASN A 34 1.57 4.08 15.84
CA ASN A 34 2.08 2.76 16.21
C ASN A 34 2.88 2.82 17.53
N ILE A 35 3.69 3.86 17.73
CA ILE A 35 4.39 4.12 18.99
C ILE A 35 3.37 4.29 20.13
N ASP A 36 2.39 5.17 19.95
CA ASP A 36 1.34 5.42 20.95
C ASP A 36 0.59 4.12 21.31
N SER A 37 0.25 3.30 20.32
CA SER A 37 -0.40 2.01 20.55
C SER A 37 0.45 1.05 21.39
N ALA A 38 1.74 0.94 21.09
CA ALA A 38 2.65 0.07 21.84
C ALA A 38 2.82 0.55 23.29
N ILE A 39 3.02 1.85 23.47
CA ILE A 39 3.17 2.48 24.79
C ILE A 39 1.90 2.32 25.63
N ARG A 40 0.72 2.59 25.07
CA ARG A 40 -0.56 2.37 25.76
C ARG A 40 -0.73 0.94 26.23
N MET A 41 -0.46 -0.02 25.34
CA MET A 41 -0.60 -1.44 25.71
C MET A 41 0.34 -1.85 26.81
N PHE A 42 1.58 -1.33 26.81
CA PHE A 42 2.52 -1.55 27.90
C PHE A 42 2.06 -0.87 29.18
N THR A 43 1.56 0.36 29.10
CA THR A 43 1.01 1.10 30.25
C THR A 43 -0.15 0.33 30.91
N VAL A 44 -1.10 -0.16 30.10
CA VAL A 44 -2.23 -0.96 30.60
C VAL A 44 -1.73 -2.21 31.32
N PHE A 45 -0.80 -2.96 30.72
CA PHE A 45 -0.19 -4.13 31.34
C PHE A 45 0.46 -3.82 32.69
N MET A 46 1.23 -2.74 32.78
CA MET A 46 1.92 -2.36 34.02
C MET A 46 0.94 -1.90 35.12
N LEU A 47 -0.22 -1.34 34.75
CA LEU A 47 -1.23 -0.89 35.73
C LEU A 47 -2.15 -2.03 36.19
N GLU A 48 -2.57 -2.91 35.28
CA GLU A 48 -3.56 -3.96 35.55
C GLU A 48 -2.92 -5.25 36.07
N ASP A 49 -1.83 -5.69 35.44
CA ASP A 49 -1.22 -6.99 35.73
C ASP A 49 -0.13 -6.94 36.82
N ARG A 50 0.27 -5.75 37.27
CA ARG A 50 1.37 -5.55 38.20
C ARG A 50 1.03 -4.76 39.45
N ASP A 51 -0.22 -4.78 39.92
CA ASP A 51 -0.71 -4.23 41.18
C ASP A 51 0.01 -2.95 41.65
N ASN A 52 -0.20 -1.85 41.00
CA ASN A 52 0.40 -0.55 41.20
C ASN A 52 1.83 -0.42 40.64
N TRP A 53 1.94 0.19 39.49
CA TRP A 53 3.21 0.56 38.87
C TRP A 53 4.01 1.54 39.76
N ASN A 54 4.81 1.00 40.67
CA ASN A 54 5.55 1.74 41.68
C ASN A 54 7.08 1.68 41.51
N HIS A 55 7.60 0.99 40.50
CA HIS A 55 9.02 0.83 40.19
C HIS A 55 9.31 1.04 38.72
N ASP A 56 10.54 1.40 38.35
CA ASP A 56 10.98 1.48 36.97
C ASP A 56 10.84 0.08 36.32
N ALA A 57 10.30 0.03 35.10
CA ALA A 57 10.12 -1.25 34.41
C ALA A 57 11.45 -2.00 34.25
N SER A 58 11.44 -3.24 34.68
CA SER A 58 12.59 -4.14 34.65
C SER A 58 12.56 -5.06 33.40
N PHE A 59 13.67 -5.74 33.17
CA PHE A 59 13.74 -6.81 32.19
C PHE A 59 12.63 -7.87 32.37
N THR A 60 12.33 -8.25 33.61
CA THR A 60 11.29 -9.25 33.92
C THR A 60 9.89 -8.75 33.59
N ASP A 61 9.63 -7.46 33.72
CA ASP A 61 8.35 -6.85 33.33
C ASP A 61 8.18 -6.88 31.82
N ILE A 62 9.23 -6.56 31.06
CA ILE A 62 9.20 -6.66 29.59
C ILE A 62 8.99 -8.09 29.13
N GLN A 63 9.67 -9.06 29.80
CA GLN A 63 9.48 -10.48 29.49
C GLN A 63 8.04 -10.92 29.76
N ALA A 64 7.48 -10.57 30.91
CA ALA A 64 6.12 -10.90 31.29
C ALA A 64 5.09 -10.27 30.32
N TRP A 65 5.31 -9.00 29.91
CA TRP A 65 4.47 -8.37 28.90
C TRP A 65 4.51 -9.08 27.55
N ARG A 66 5.71 -9.45 27.08
CA ARG A 66 5.86 -10.27 25.87
C ARG A 66 5.05 -11.56 25.95
N ASP A 67 5.20 -12.29 27.07
CA ASP A 67 4.57 -13.59 27.25
C ASP A 67 3.05 -13.46 27.36
N SER A 68 2.54 -12.43 28.03
CA SER A 68 1.12 -12.06 28.07
C SER A 68 0.56 -11.81 26.66
N LEU A 69 1.26 -11.01 25.82
CA LEU A 69 0.86 -10.74 24.46
C LEU A 69 0.80 -12.02 23.58
N LEU A 70 1.76 -12.92 23.75
CA LEU A 70 1.77 -14.21 23.06
C LEU A 70 0.63 -15.12 23.53
N ALA A 71 0.38 -15.16 24.86
CA ALA A 71 -0.72 -15.93 25.45
C ALA A 71 -2.10 -15.48 24.96
N THR A 72 -2.29 -14.19 24.64
CA THR A 72 -3.53 -13.69 24.02
C THR A 72 -3.68 -14.06 22.53
N GLY A 73 -2.78 -14.88 21.97
CA GLY A 73 -2.83 -15.33 20.58
C GLY A 73 -2.34 -14.29 19.55
N ARG A 74 -1.63 -13.25 19.99
CA ARG A 74 -1.02 -12.29 19.05
C ARG A 74 0.12 -12.94 18.29
N LYS A 75 0.24 -12.58 17.01
CA LYS A 75 1.33 -13.09 16.16
C LYS A 75 2.68 -12.64 16.70
N PRO A 76 3.72 -13.51 16.71
CA PRO A 76 5.07 -13.16 17.12
C PRO A 76 5.64 -11.92 16.42
N SER A 77 5.34 -11.73 15.12
CA SER A 77 5.72 -10.52 14.37
C SER A 77 5.11 -9.24 14.93
N THR A 78 3.86 -9.28 15.39
CA THR A 78 3.19 -8.15 16.02
C THR A 78 3.83 -7.85 17.40
N VAL A 79 4.09 -8.89 18.18
CA VAL A 79 4.75 -8.75 19.49
C VAL A 79 6.16 -8.19 19.31
N LYS A 80 6.92 -8.69 18.32
CA LYS A 80 8.23 -8.16 17.96
C LYS A 80 8.17 -6.67 17.64
N GLN A 81 7.18 -6.25 16.86
CA GLN A 81 7.00 -4.83 16.50
C GLN A 81 6.78 -3.96 17.75
N TYR A 82 5.92 -4.39 18.66
CA TYR A 82 5.69 -3.66 19.91
C TYR A 82 6.96 -3.55 20.77
N LEU A 83 7.72 -4.63 20.89
CA LEU A 83 8.99 -4.63 21.63
C LEU A 83 10.04 -3.72 20.97
N VAL A 84 10.12 -3.68 19.64
CA VAL A 84 11.01 -2.78 18.90
C VAL A 84 10.64 -1.31 19.15
N LEU A 85 9.35 -0.98 19.15
CA LEU A 85 8.88 0.37 19.43
C LEU A 85 9.16 0.76 20.88
N LEU A 86 8.93 -0.14 21.83
CA LEU A 86 9.25 0.07 23.25
C LEU A 86 10.77 0.17 23.47
N HIS A 87 11.57 -0.62 22.77
CA HIS A 87 13.04 -0.51 22.78
C HIS A 87 13.50 0.89 22.35
N GLY A 88 12.96 1.39 21.23
CA GLY A 88 13.30 2.73 20.73
C GLY A 88 12.94 3.85 21.73
N PHE A 89 11.82 3.71 22.43
CA PHE A 89 11.46 4.62 23.51
C PHE A 89 12.46 4.59 24.65
N TYR A 90 12.80 3.42 25.17
CA TYR A 90 13.75 3.30 26.27
C TYR A 90 15.17 3.67 25.87
N GLU A 91 15.58 3.41 24.62
CA GLU A 91 16.86 3.84 24.08
C GLU A 91 17.00 5.37 24.12
N TYR A 92 15.97 6.09 23.68
CA TYR A 92 15.91 7.53 23.82
C TYR A 92 15.95 7.96 25.31
N ALA A 93 15.05 7.41 26.12
CA ALA A 93 14.85 7.82 27.50
C ALA A 93 16.04 7.49 28.42
N SER A 94 16.93 6.58 28.02
CA SER A 94 18.16 6.22 28.69
C SER A 94 19.43 6.79 28.02
N SER A 95 19.28 7.61 26.96
CA SER A 95 20.40 8.18 26.23
C SER A 95 21.23 9.14 27.09
N GLU A 96 22.54 9.00 27.06
CA GLU A 96 23.49 9.91 27.70
C GLU A 96 23.43 11.32 27.10
N GLN A 97 22.98 11.46 25.87
CA GLN A 97 22.82 12.76 25.22
C GLN A 97 21.77 13.65 25.87
N LEU A 98 20.87 13.09 26.70
CA LEU A 98 19.90 13.85 27.48
C LEU A 98 20.53 14.50 28.73
N GLY A 99 21.77 14.15 29.12
CA GLY A 99 22.47 14.66 30.26
C GLY A 99 21.64 14.51 31.56
N GLU A 100 21.44 15.61 32.30
CA GLU A 100 20.65 15.62 33.54
C GLU A 100 19.15 15.33 33.30
N ASN A 101 18.66 15.46 32.08
CA ASN A 101 17.27 15.15 31.71
C ASN A 101 17.05 13.67 31.37
N ARG A 102 18.03 12.83 31.59
CA ARG A 102 17.94 11.38 31.39
C ARG A 102 16.92 10.77 32.36
N PHE A 103 15.97 10.02 31.81
CA PHE A 103 14.88 9.43 32.58
C PHE A 103 15.26 8.07 33.21
N TYR A 104 16.03 7.26 32.48
CA TYR A 104 16.42 5.91 32.93
C TYR A 104 17.92 5.70 32.77
N GLU A 105 18.51 4.87 33.62
CA GLU A 105 19.94 4.54 33.56
C GLU A 105 20.25 3.60 32.39
N LYS A 106 19.32 2.69 32.08
CA LYS A 106 19.48 1.66 31.02
C LYS A 106 18.18 1.30 30.38
N ASN A 107 18.27 0.76 29.17
CA ASN A 107 17.14 0.19 28.41
C ASN A 107 16.82 -1.22 28.95
N PRO A 108 15.62 -1.49 29.49
CA PRO A 108 15.24 -2.81 29.99
C PRO A 108 14.85 -3.78 28.85
N VAL A 109 14.66 -3.29 27.61
CA VAL A 109 14.22 -4.11 26.46
C VAL A 109 15.45 -4.72 25.78
N ALA A 110 15.82 -5.90 26.20
CA ALA A 110 16.96 -6.60 25.61
C ALA A 110 16.61 -7.21 24.24
N LYS A 111 17.54 -7.17 23.26
CA LYS A 111 17.33 -7.67 21.90
C LYS A 111 16.94 -9.16 21.85
N PHE A 112 17.40 -9.99 22.76
CA PHE A 112 17.06 -11.42 22.81
C PHE A 112 15.62 -11.70 23.30
N LEU A 113 14.90 -10.69 23.80
CA LEU A 113 13.47 -10.79 24.11
C LEU A 113 12.60 -10.78 22.85
N LEU A 114 13.15 -10.36 21.70
CA LEU A 114 12.40 -10.29 20.46
C LEU A 114 12.02 -11.71 19.99
N PRO A 115 10.72 -12.00 19.76
CA PRO A 115 10.31 -13.29 19.25
C PRO A 115 10.96 -13.64 17.91
N ASP A 116 11.32 -14.91 17.75
CA ASP A 116 11.74 -15.43 16.44
C ASP A 116 10.52 -15.50 15.51
N THR A 117 10.58 -14.74 14.41
CA THR A 117 9.54 -14.69 13.38
C THR A 117 9.89 -15.49 12.14
N SER A 118 11.01 -16.20 12.14
CA SER A 118 11.49 -16.98 10.98
C SER A 118 10.51 -18.10 10.57
N ARG A 119 9.74 -18.62 11.54
CA ARG A 119 8.75 -19.68 11.36
C ARG A 119 7.34 -19.17 11.03
N GLU A 120 7.11 -17.87 11.07
CA GLU A 120 5.84 -17.33 10.61
C GLU A 120 5.74 -17.52 9.10
N GLY A 121 4.84 -18.42 8.69
CA GLY A 121 4.61 -18.72 7.29
C GLY A 121 4.15 -17.44 6.54
N LYS A 122 5.06 -16.81 5.82
CA LYS A 122 4.67 -15.81 4.82
C LYS A 122 4.01 -16.56 3.68
N ARG A 123 2.80 -16.14 3.28
CA ARG A 123 2.17 -16.67 2.06
C ARG A 123 3.13 -16.44 0.90
N PRO A 124 3.62 -17.48 0.22
CA PRO A 124 4.51 -17.29 -0.92
C PRO A 124 3.81 -16.44 -1.98
N TYR A 125 4.49 -15.43 -2.50
CA TYR A 125 3.91 -14.49 -3.48
C TYR A 125 3.44 -15.15 -4.78
N ASP A 126 4.04 -16.30 -5.14
CA ASP A 126 3.66 -17.12 -6.29
C ASP A 126 2.38 -17.93 -6.07
N GLN A 127 1.87 -17.97 -4.83
CA GLN A 127 0.63 -18.66 -4.46
C GLN A 127 -0.55 -17.71 -4.23
N ILE A 128 -0.37 -16.41 -4.44
CA ILE A 128 -1.46 -15.44 -4.26
C ILE A 128 -2.46 -15.57 -5.40
N LEU A 129 -1.99 -15.44 -6.62
CA LEU A 129 -2.73 -15.63 -7.87
C LEU A 129 -1.82 -16.35 -8.87
N THR A 130 -2.36 -17.29 -9.62
CA THR A 130 -1.66 -17.88 -10.78
C THR A 130 -1.58 -16.87 -11.92
N ASP A 131 -0.74 -17.15 -12.93
CA ASP A 131 -0.64 -16.28 -14.11
C ASP A 131 -1.95 -16.26 -14.92
N GLU A 132 -2.68 -17.39 -14.94
CA GLU A 132 -4.01 -17.48 -15.55
C GLU A 132 -5.03 -16.61 -14.81
N GLN A 133 -5.04 -16.66 -13.47
CA GLN A 133 -5.91 -15.82 -12.66
C GLN A 133 -5.56 -14.34 -12.80
N ALA A 134 -4.27 -13.98 -12.85
CA ALA A 134 -3.84 -12.62 -13.11
C ALA A 134 -4.26 -12.16 -14.51
N THR A 135 -4.23 -13.05 -15.52
CA THR A 135 -4.72 -12.75 -16.88
C THR A 135 -6.21 -12.41 -16.89
N LEU A 136 -7.02 -13.06 -16.05
CA LEU A 136 -8.44 -12.74 -15.96
C LEU A 136 -8.66 -11.31 -15.43
N LEU A 137 -7.80 -10.81 -14.55
CA LEU A 137 -7.90 -9.44 -14.03
C LEU A 137 -7.64 -8.38 -15.09
N TRP A 138 -6.80 -8.68 -16.11
CA TRP A 138 -6.59 -7.76 -17.22
C TRP A 138 -7.84 -7.58 -18.08
N ARG A 139 -8.71 -8.59 -18.13
CA ARG A 139 -9.95 -8.57 -18.92
C ARG A 139 -11.00 -7.69 -18.24
N ASN A 140 -11.56 -6.76 -18.99
CA ASN A 140 -12.69 -5.95 -18.53
C ASN A 140 -14.03 -6.68 -18.79
N ASN A 141 -14.16 -7.87 -18.24
CA ASN A 141 -15.39 -8.65 -18.40
C ASN A 141 -16.37 -8.28 -17.28
N VAL A 142 -17.27 -7.33 -17.56
CA VAL A 142 -18.32 -6.94 -16.61
C VAL A 142 -19.29 -8.11 -16.44
N PRO A 143 -19.43 -8.70 -15.25
CA PRO A 143 -20.42 -9.75 -15.02
C PRO A 143 -21.83 -9.22 -15.27
N THR A 144 -22.68 -10.02 -15.89
CA THR A 144 -24.10 -9.66 -16.14
C THR A 144 -24.86 -9.34 -14.85
N SER A 145 -24.46 -9.95 -13.75
CA SER A 145 -25.01 -9.72 -12.39
C SER A 145 -24.56 -8.38 -11.77
N TYR A 146 -23.54 -7.70 -12.34
CA TYR A 146 -23.02 -6.48 -11.76
C TYR A 146 -23.90 -5.28 -12.13
N ARG A 147 -24.72 -4.84 -11.18
CA ARG A 147 -25.74 -3.80 -11.40
C ARG A 147 -25.18 -2.43 -11.70
N ASN A 148 -24.05 -2.06 -11.13
CA ASN A 148 -23.46 -0.72 -11.24
C ASN A 148 -22.17 -0.73 -12.08
N LYS A 149 -22.32 -0.44 -13.38
CA LYS A 149 -21.19 -0.41 -14.33
C LYS A 149 -20.15 0.67 -14.00
N ALA A 150 -20.55 1.80 -13.41
CA ALA A 150 -19.63 2.86 -13.03
C ALA A 150 -18.74 2.43 -11.85
N VAL A 151 -19.33 1.73 -10.86
CA VAL A 151 -18.55 1.12 -9.76
C VAL A 151 -17.59 0.05 -10.29
N TRP A 152 -18.03 -0.74 -11.28
CA TRP A 152 -17.14 -1.70 -11.93
C TRP A 152 -15.95 -1.01 -12.60
N ALA A 153 -16.18 0.04 -13.40
CA ALA A 153 -15.12 0.78 -14.08
C ALA A 153 -14.09 1.34 -13.09
N ARG A 154 -14.55 1.91 -11.97
CA ARG A 154 -13.67 2.37 -10.88
C ARG A 154 -12.83 1.23 -10.31
N ASN A 155 -13.48 0.12 -9.95
CA ASN A 155 -12.80 -1.01 -9.31
C ASN A 155 -11.79 -1.66 -10.27
N TYR A 156 -12.16 -1.78 -11.54
CA TYR A 156 -11.27 -2.25 -12.60
C TYR A 156 -10.06 -1.32 -12.75
N ALA A 157 -10.27 0.00 -12.85
CA ALA A 157 -9.17 0.96 -12.96
C ALA A 157 -8.20 0.87 -11.76
N ILE A 158 -8.71 0.74 -10.54
CA ILE A 158 -7.90 0.56 -9.34
C ILE A 158 -7.04 -0.72 -9.43
N VAL A 159 -7.64 -1.84 -9.79
CA VAL A 159 -6.94 -3.13 -9.87
C VAL A 159 -5.89 -3.11 -10.96
N ILE A 160 -6.22 -2.57 -12.14
CA ILE A 160 -5.28 -2.47 -13.26
C ILE A 160 -4.12 -1.54 -12.95
N LEU A 161 -4.37 -0.38 -12.33
CA LEU A 161 -3.30 0.51 -11.90
C LEU A 161 -2.33 -0.20 -10.95
N ILE A 162 -2.83 -0.88 -9.92
CA ILE A 162 -1.96 -1.59 -8.97
C ILE A 162 -1.12 -2.66 -9.68
N LEU A 163 -1.72 -3.42 -10.59
CA LEU A 163 -1.03 -4.49 -11.31
C LEU A 163 0.00 -3.97 -12.31
N ALA A 164 -0.28 -2.85 -12.98
CA ALA A 164 0.54 -2.32 -14.06
C ALA A 164 1.65 -1.39 -13.57
N THR A 165 1.37 -0.62 -12.52
CA THR A 165 2.27 0.43 -12.02
C THR A 165 2.89 0.09 -10.66
N GLU A 166 2.39 -0.94 -9.99
CA GLU A 166 2.86 -1.43 -8.69
C GLU A 166 2.91 -0.35 -7.60
N LEU A 167 2.01 0.63 -7.66
CA LEU A 167 1.88 1.67 -6.66
C LEU A 167 1.59 1.10 -5.26
N ARG A 168 2.12 1.77 -4.22
CA ARG A 168 1.73 1.51 -2.84
C ARG A 168 0.32 2.04 -2.58
N ASN A 169 -0.36 1.48 -1.59
CA ASN A 169 -1.71 1.93 -1.23
C ASN A 169 -1.82 3.43 -0.97
N CYS A 170 -0.83 4.00 -0.26
CA CYS A 170 -0.81 5.43 0.04
C CYS A 170 -0.57 6.26 -1.23
N GLU A 171 0.26 5.80 -2.14
CA GLU A 171 0.53 6.44 -3.41
C GLU A 171 -0.73 6.45 -4.29
N LEU A 172 -1.38 5.29 -4.46
CA LEU A 172 -2.63 5.18 -5.22
C LEU A 172 -3.75 6.07 -4.67
N LEU A 173 -3.89 6.13 -3.33
CA LEU A 173 -4.92 6.94 -2.67
C LEU A 173 -4.63 8.44 -2.71
N ALA A 174 -3.37 8.81 -2.87
CA ALA A 174 -2.93 10.20 -3.02
C ALA A 174 -3.00 10.69 -4.48
N LEU A 175 -3.04 9.78 -5.47
CA LEU A 175 -3.11 10.16 -6.88
C LEU A 175 -4.24 11.12 -7.16
N THR A 176 -3.92 12.15 -7.94
CA THR A 176 -4.84 13.11 -8.52
C THR A 176 -4.87 12.98 -10.05
N PRO A 177 -5.85 13.52 -10.75
CA PRO A 177 -5.81 13.61 -12.22
C PRO A 177 -4.59 14.35 -12.78
N GLU A 178 -4.01 15.30 -12.04
CA GLU A 178 -2.84 16.09 -12.46
C GLU A 178 -1.54 15.28 -12.44
N ASP A 179 -1.51 14.15 -11.70
CA ASP A 179 -0.36 13.25 -11.68
C ASP A 179 -0.28 12.31 -12.90
N LEU A 180 -1.30 12.36 -13.78
CA LEU A 180 -1.40 11.49 -14.95
C LEU A 180 -0.83 12.20 -16.19
N ASP A 181 0.41 11.87 -16.54
CA ASP A 181 1.01 12.33 -17.80
C ASP A 181 0.63 11.38 -18.93
N TRP A 182 -0.43 11.77 -19.66
CA TRP A 182 -0.99 10.99 -20.76
C TRP A 182 -0.12 11.01 -22.02
N GLU A 183 0.70 12.06 -22.20
CA GLU A 183 1.54 12.24 -23.39
C GLU A 183 2.85 11.48 -23.27
N ASN A 184 3.47 11.52 -22.09
CA ASN A 184 4.72 10.80 -21.83
C ASN A 184 4.47 9.38 -21.30
N GLU A 185 3.22 8.98 -21.11
CA GLU A 185 2.84 7.65 -20.58
C GLU A 185 3.42 7.39 -19.18
N GLU A 186 3.42 8.41 -18.32
CA GLU A 186 4.00 8.38 -16.99
C GLU A 186 2.99 8.76 -15.90
N LEU A 187 3.21 8.24 -14.70
CA LEU A 187 2.56 8.68 -13.45
C LEU A 187 3.59 9.37 -12.58
N VAL A 188 3.26 10.56 -12.10
CA VAL A 188 4.06 11.28 -11.10
C VAL A 188 3.62 10.83 -9.71
N VAL A 189 4.56 10.28 -8.93
CA VAL A 189 4.31 9.84 -7.55
C VAL A 189 4.98 10.80 -6.60
N GLU A 190 4.22 11.76 -6.07
CA GLU A 190 4.75 12.83 -5.21
C GLU A 190 4.93 12.42 -3.74
N HIS A 191 4.22 11.39 -3.27
CA HIS A 191 4.18 11.01 -1.86
C HIS A 191 4.76 9.61 -1.61
N GLY A 192 5.91 9.31 -2.21
CA GLY A 192 6.64 8.09 -1.93
C GLY A 192 7.12 8.01 -0.47
N LYS A 193 7.55 6.82 -0.02
CA LYS A 193 8.16 6.67 1.31
C LYS A 193 9.35 7.63 1.44
N GLY A 194 9.32 8.52 2.43
CA GLY A 194 10.36 9.55 2.62
C GLY A 194 10.17 10.82 1.81
N ASN A 195 8.96 11.08 1.30
CA ASN A 195 8.61 12.28 0.49
C ASN A 195 9.44 12.43 -0.80
N LYS A 196 9.80 11.29 -1.41
CA LYS A 196 10.57 11.24 -2.66
C LYS A 196 9.64 11.20 -3.86
N PHE A 197 9.99 12.01 -4.87
CA PHE A 197 9.33 11.98 -6.17
C PHE A 197 9.90 10.82 -7.01
N ARG A 198 9.04 10.14 -7.75
CA ARG A 198 9.43 9.25 -8.83
C ARG A 198 8.36 9.23 -9.91
N THR A 199 8.77 8.97 -11.13
CA THR A 199 7.87 8.60 -12.21
C THR A 199 7.76 7.08 -12.31
N VAL A 200 6.61 6.62 -12.75
CA VAL A 200 6.32 5.20 -13.01
C VAL A 200 5.60 5.11 -14.34
N ASP A 201 5.94 4.10 -15.14
CA ASP A 201 5.27 3.85 -16.41
C ASP A 201 3.75 3.78 -16.25
N PHE A 202 3.04 4.45 -17.15
CA PHE A 202 1.58 4.45 -17.23
C PHE A 202 1.14 3.77 -18.53
N PRO A 203 1.22 2.43 -18.60
CA PRO A 203 1.01 1.70 -19.85
C PRO A 203 -0.43 1.82 -20.32
N LEU A 204 -0.64 1.66 -21.63
CA LEU A 204 -1.90 1.88 -22.34
C LEU A 204 -3.10 1.17 -21.69
N ILE A 205 -2.90 -0.03 -21.14
CA ILE A 205 -3.97 -0.76 -20.42
C ILE A 205 -4.45 0.01 -19.19
N ALA A 206 -3.53 0.62 -18.43
CA ALA A 206 -3.85 1.42 -17.26
C ALA A 206 -4.48 2.76 -17.67
N GLN A 207 -3.95 3.42 -18.69
CA GLN A 207 -4.53 4.65 -19.25
C GLN A 207 -5.98 4.44 -19.66
N THR A 208 -6.26 3.39 -20.46
CA THR A 208 -7.61 3.10 -20.92
C THR A 208 -8.56 2.75 -19.77
N ALA A 209 -8.11 2.01 -18.78
CA ALA A 209 -8.90 1.67 -17.60
C ALA A 209 -9.26 2.92 -16.78
N VAL A 210 -8.31 3.83 -16.57
CA VAL A 210 -8.55 5.11 -15.88
C VAL A 210 -9.50 5.98 -16.69
N ARG A 211 -9.34 6.05 -18.00
CA ARG A 211 -10.22 6.82 -18.87
C ARG A 211 -11.67 6.32 -18.82
N MET A 212 -11.86 5.01 -18.84
CA MET A 212 -13.20 4.40 -18.65
C MET A 212 -13.82 4.77 -17.31
N TYR A 213 -13.01 4.79 -16.25
CA TYR A 213 -13.47 5.23 -14.95
C TYR A 213 -13.86 6.71 -14.94
N LEU A 214 -13.04 7.59 -15.47
CA LEU A 214 -13.34 9.03 -15.53
C LEU A 214 -14.62 9.31 -16.33
N ASN A 215 -14.84 8.59 -17.43
CA ASN A 215 -16.04 8.71 -18.26
C ASN A 215 -17.27 8.04 -17.64
N SER A 216 -17.11 7.24 -16.57
CA SER A 216 -18.24 6.57 -15.90
C SER A 216 -19.13 7.50 -15.09
N GLY A 217 -18.68 8.71 -14.80
CA GLY A 217 -19.41 9.70 -14.01
C GLY A 217 -19.43 9.45 -12.50
N ILE A 218 -18.70 8.43 -11.99
CA ILE A 218 -18.66 8.14 -10.55
C ILE A 218 -17.81 9.15 -9.78
N ARG A 219 -16.75 9.69 -10.42
CA ARG A 219 -16.02 10.83 -9.88
C ARG A 219 -16.86 12.08 -10.18
N PRO A 220 -17.20 12.86 -9.16
CA PRO A 220 -18.12 13.99 -9.36
C PRO A 220 -17.52 15.06 -10.28
N SER A 221 -18.36 15.68 -11.09
CA SER A 221 -17.92 16.72 -12.04
C SER A 221 -17.38 17.98 -11.36
N TYR A 222 -17.75 18.23 -10.09
CA TYR A 222 -17.21 19.34 -9.30
C TYR A 222 -15.83 19.08 -8.70
N ALA A 223 -15.36 17.82 -8.72
CA ALA A 223 -14.03 17.49 -8.21
C ALA A 223 -12.95 18.05 -9.14
N LYS A 224 -12.00 18.77 -8.55
CA LYS A 224 -10.91 19.45 -9.27
C LYS A 224 -9.83 18.47 -9.71
N GLY A 225 -8.93 18.92 -10.58
CA GLY A 225 -7.74 18.15 -10.97
C GLY A 225 -6.84 17.75 -9.80
N THR A 226 -6.77 18.62 -8.79
CA THR A 226 -6.02 18.42 -7.54
C THR A 226 -6.73 17.54 -6.50
N ASP A 227 -8.02 17.20 -6.71
CA ASP A 227 -8.74 16.32 -5.80
C ASP A 227 -8.39 14.85 -6.10
N PRO A 228 -8.51 13.94 -5.11
CA PRO A 228 -8.15 12.54 -5.30
C PRO A 228 -8.78 11.91 -6.54
N LEU A 229 -7.96 11.17 -7.29
CA LEU A 229 -8.44 10.41 -8.46
C LEU A 229 -9.49 9.38 -8.02
N PHE A 230 -9.18 8.60 -6.98
CA PHE A 230 -10.08 7.62 -6.39
C PHE A 230 -10.54 8.04 -5.01
N GLY A 231 -11.84 8.04 -4.80
CA GLY A 231 -12.38 8.52 -3.54
C GLY A 231 -13.75 7.93 -3.21
N THR A 232 -14.27 8.47 -2.13
CA THR A 232 -15.62 8.22 -1.61
C THR A 232 -16.27 9.55 -1.25
N PHE A 233 -17.59 9.53 -1.16
CA PHE A 233 -18.32 10.66 -0.60
C PHE A 233 -18.24 10.59 0.93
N ALA A 234 -17.99 11.74 1.58
CA ALA A 234 -18.20 11.86 3.00
C ALA A 234 -19.68 11.66 3.32
N GLU A 235 -19.98 11.14 4.52
CA GLU A 235 -21.34 11.16 5.02
C GLU A 235 -21.91 12.58 4.98
N LYS A 236 -23.17 12.66 4.56
CA LYS A 236 -23.90 13.93 4.47
C LYS A 236 -23.87 14.65 5.82
N LYS A 237 -23.01 15.63 5.98
CA LYS A 237 -23.05 16.54 7.13
C LYS A 237 -24.11 17.61 6.87
N LYS A 238 -25.09 17.68 7.76
CA LYS A 238 -26.06 18.76 7.80
C LYS A 238 -25.32 20.03 8.23
N ASN A 239 -25.26 21.05 7.35
CA ASN A 239 -24.74 22.36 7.76
C ASN A 239 -25.80 23.13 8.60
N SER A 240 -25.42 24.26 9.18
CA SER A 240 -26.29 25.15 9.95
C SER A 240 -27.56 25.62 9.22
N LEU A 241 -27.59 25.48 7.88
CA LEU A 241 -28.70 25.87 7.01
C LEU A 241 -29.53 24.67 6.54
N ASN A 242 -29.37 23.49 7.15
CA ASN A 242 -30.06 22.24 6.80
C ASN A 242 -29.75 21.66 5.39
N PHE A 243 -28.72 22.13 4.68
CA PHE A 243 -28.28 21.55 3.42
C PHE A 243 -27.27 20.44 3.66
N TYR A 244 -27.39 19.35 2.88
CA TYR A 244 -26.41 18.27 2.86
C TYR A 244 -25.35 18.60 1.81
N THR A 245 -24.11 18.75 2.24
CA THR A 245 -22.97 18.85 1.33
C THR A 245 -22.28 17.52 1.22
N GLU A 246 -22.22 16.96 0.00
CA GLU A 246 -21.39 15.81 -0.29
C GLU A 246 -20.01 16.33 -0.69
N THR A 247 -18.97 15.89 0.00
CA THR A 247 -17.59 16.22 -0.36
C THR A 247 -16.88 14.99 -0.87
N TRP A 248 -16.15 15.16 -1.97
CA TRP A 248 -15.27 14.12 -2.50
C TRP A 248 -13.96 14.13 -1.74
N HIS A 249 -13.52 12.96 -1.27
CA HIS A 249 -12.25 12.81 -0.57
C HIS A 249 -11.62 11.46 -0.86
N ALA A 250 -10.30 11.33 -0.61
CA ALA A 250 -9.57 10.08 -0.79
C ALA A 250 -10.23 8.92 -0.04
N GLY A 251 -10.27 7.76 -0.66
CA GLY A 251 -10.71 6.54 0.00
C GLY A 251 -9.76 6.14 1.14
N SER A 252 -10.28 5.48 2.17
CA SER A 252 -9.44 4.92 3.22
C SER A 252 -8.68 3.68 2.74
N ARG A 253 -7.58 3.31 3.43
CA ARG A 253 -6.87 2.04 3.16
C ARG A 253 -7.77 0.82 3.29
N GLN A 254 -8.71 0.85 4.25
CA GLN A 254 -9.67 -0.23 4.44
C GLN A 254 -10.65 -0.31 3.27
N TRP A 255 -11.16 0.83 2.81
CA TRP A 255 -11.99 0.92 1.60
C TRP A 255 -11.28 0.34 0.38
N LEU A 256 -10.01 0.74 0.14
CA LEU A 256 -9.21 0.22 -0.99
C LEU A 256 -9.04 -1.30 -0.90
N THR A 257 -8.73 -1.81 0.29
CA THR A 257 -8.59 -3.26 0.51
C THR A 257 -9.87 -4.00 0.17
N GLU A 258 -11.02 -3.47 0.57
CA GLU A 258 -12.32 -4.09 0.29
C GLU A 258 -12.71 -4.01 -1.19
N VAL A 259 -12.40 -2.90 -1.87
CA VAL A 259 -12.58 -2.75 -3.32
C VAL A 259 -11.78 -3.81 -4.07
N VAL A 260 -10.49 -3.95 -3.75
CA VAL A 260 -9.61 -4.94 -4.39
C VAL A 260 -10.10 -6.36 -4.10
N ARG A 261 -10.34 -6.69 -2.83
CA ARG A 261 -10.81 -8.03 -2.42
C ARG A 261 -12.06 -8.45 -3.17
N LYS A 262 -13.08 -7.57 -3.22
CA LYS A 262 -14.35 -7.86 -3.90
C LYS A 262 -14.18 -8.02 -5.40
N HIS A 263 -13.38 -7.16 -6.04
CA HIS A 263 -13.16 -7.23 -7.48
C HIS A 263 -12.40 -8.51 -7.86
N VAL A 264 -11.31 -8.81 -7.15
CA VAL A 264 -10.50 -10.01 -7.40
C VAL A 264 -11.32 -11.27 -7.17
N LEU A 265 -12.06 -11.36 -6.05
CA LEU A 265 -12.96 -12.49 -5.78
C LEU A 265 -13.97 -12.68 -6.91
N CYS A 266 -14.61 -11.60 -7.36
CA CYS A 266 -15.61 -11.64 -8.43
C CYS A 266 -15.05 -12.16 -9.76
N VAL A 267 -13.79 -11.78 -10.08
CA VAL A 267 -13.17 -12.12 -11.38
C VAL A 267 -12.47 -13.48 -11.35
N THR A 268 -11.80 -13.80 -10.25
CA THR A 268 -10.89 -14.97 -10.18
C THR A 268 -11.38 -16.09 -9.29
N GLY A 269 -12.40 -15.84 -8.46
CA GLY A 269 -12.86 -16.77 -7.42
C GLY A 269 -11.92 -16.84 -6.20
N VAL A 270 -10.82 -16.07 -6.17
CA VAL A 270 -9.85 -16.09 -5.06
C VAL A 270 -10.19 -15.02 -4.05
N ASP A 271 -10.42 -15.40 -2.82
CA ASP A 271 -10.67 -14.47 -1.70
C ASP A 271 -9.36 -14.06 -0.98
N ASN A 272 -9.47 -13.06 -0.11
CA ASN A 272 -8.38 -12.55 0.75
C ASN A 272 -7.14 -12.03 0.00
N VAL A 273 -7.31 -11.55 -1.24
CA VAL A 273 -6.27 -10.82 -1.98
C VAL A 273 -6.37 -9.34 -1.64
N ARG A 274 -5.27 -8.78 -1.15
CA ARG A 274 -5.16 -7.36 -0.79
C ARG A 274 -4.45 -6.58 -1.88
N SER A 275 -4.56 -5.27 -1.87
CA SER A 275 -3.88 -4.39 -2.82
C SER A 275 -2.35 -4.58 -2.83
N HIS A 276 -1.74 -4.80 -1.66
CA HIS A 276 -0.30 -5.10 -1.58
C HIS A 276 0.05 -6.44 -2.22
N ASP A 277 -0.85 -7.41 -2.15
CA ASP A 277 -0.67 -8.72 -2.81
C ASP A 277 -0.70 -8.56 -4.35
N LEU A 278 -1.58 -7.68 -4.88
CA LEU A 278 -1.60 -7.37 -6.33
C LEU A 278 -0.32 -6.69 -6.80
N ARG A 279 0.26 -5.79 -6.01
CA ARG A 279 1.57 -5.20 -6.30
C ARG A 279 2.64 -6.30 -6.42
N HIS A 280 2.64 -7.29 -5.54
CA HIS A 280 3.55 -8.43 -5.65
C HIS A 280 3.28 -9.29 -6.88
N VAL A 281 2.02 -9.45 -7.27
CA VAL A 281 1.65 -10.14 -8.51
C VAL A 281 2.18 -9.38 -9.73
N GLY A 282 2.01 -8.05 -9.79
CA GLY A 282 2.55 -7.19 -10.85
C GLY A 282 4.07 -7.35 -10.98
N ALA A 283 4.79 -7.13 -9.88
CA ALA A 283 6.25 -7.28 -9.81
C ALA A 283 6.74 -8.66 -10.29
N ARG A 284 6.02 -9.73 -9.92
CA ARG A 284 6.33 -11.08 -10.39
C ARG A 284 6.11 -11.23 -11.90
N LEU A 285 5.03 -10.66 -12.43
CA LEU A 285 4.74 -10.71 -13.87
C LEU A 285 5.79 -9.96 -14.67
N ASP A 286 6.23 -8.81 -14.21
CA ASP A 286 7.26 -8.00 -14.86
C ASP A 286 8.62 -8.72 -14.87
N LEU A 287 9.06 -9.29 -13.76
CA LEU A 287 10.25 -10.14 -13.75
C LEU A 287 10.14 -11.36 -14.67
N ASN A 288 8.98 -12.00 -14.67
CA ASN A 288 8.75 -13.16 -15.53
C ASN A 288 8.74 -12.77 -17.02
N SER A 289 8.36 -11.54 -17.37
CA SER A 289 8.44 -11.01 -18.74
C SER A 289 9.86 -10.63 -19.18
N GLY A 290 10.80 -10.58 -18.23
CA GLY A 290 12.21 -10.33 -18.49
C GLY A 290 12.69 -8.95 -18.03
N MET A 291 11.88 -8.20 -17.27
CA MET A 291 12.31 -6.93 -16.68
C MET A 291 13.54 -7.15 -15.79
N PRO A 292 14.63 -6.38 -15.95
CA PRO A 292 15.77 -6.43 -15.05
C PRO A 292 15.40 -6.12 -13.60
N LEU A 293 16.11 -6.74 -12.65
CA LEU A 293 15.80 -6.57 -11.21
C LEU A 293 16.01 -5.13 -10.75
N GLU A 294 16.98 -4.44 -11.32
CA GLU A 294 17.31 -3.04 -11.06
C GLU A 294 16.17 -2.11 -11.53
N GLU A 295 15.61 -2.38 -12.70
CA GLU A 295 14.46 -1.65 -13.25
C GLU A 295 13.22 -1.87 -12.38
N LEU A 296 12.95 -3.13 -12.00
CA LEU A 296 11.87 -3.44 -11.07
C LEU A 296 12.06 -2.76 -9.71
N GLN A 297 13.30 -2.69 -9.19
CA GLN A 297 13.60 -1.99 -7.95
C GLN A 297 13.25 -0.49 -8.05
N ALA A 298 13.65 0.16 -9.14
CA ALA A 298 13.34 1.56 -9.41
C ALA A 298 11.81 1.77 -9.50
N LYS A 299 11.10 0.94 -10.27
CA LYS A 299 9.64 0.96 -10.40
C LYS A 299 8.93 0.80 -9.06
N LEU A 300 9.38 -0.14 -8.23
CA LEU A 300 8.84 -0.36 -6.88
C LEU A 300 9.21 0.76 -5.90
N GLY A 301 10.22 1.57 -6.19
CA GLY A 301 10.75 2.58 -5.26
C GLY A 301 11.29 1.93 -3.97
N HIS A 302 12.06 0.86 -4.11
CA HIS A 302 12.76 0.21 -3.00
C HIS A 302 14.17 0.81 -2.87
N GLU A 303 14.49 1.39 -1.72
CA GLU A 303 15.83 1.91 -1.43
C GLU A 303 16.85 0.79 -1.23
N ASP A 304 16.41 -0.34 -0.65
CA ASP A 304 17.26 -1.50 -0.37
C ASP A 304 16.94 -2.63 -1.35
N MET A 305 17.98 -3.10 -2.06
CA MET A 305 17.90 -4.20 -3.01
C MET A 305 17.44 -5.51 -2.36
N SER A 306 17.74 -5.72 -1.07
CA SER A 306 17.29 -6.90 -0.33
C SER A 306 15.77 -7.07 -0.36
N THR A 307 15.03 -5.95 -0.39
CA THR A 307 13.56 -5.94 -0.49
C THR A 307 13.06 -6.43 -1.85
N THR A 308 13.85 -6.24 -2.92
CA THR A 308 13.50 -6.70 -4.27
C THR A 308 14.01 -8.11 -4.53
N GLN A 309 15.08 -8.55 -3.86
CA GLN A 309 15.64 -9.90 -3.98
C GLN A 309 14.68 -11.02 -3.60
N ILE A 310 13.60 -10.72 -2.85
CA ILE A 310 12.54 -11.70 -2.55
C ILE A 310 11.91 -12.30 -3.81
N TYR A 311 12.03 -11.61 -4.95
CA TYR A 311 11.52 -12.07 -6.24
C TYR A 311 12.58 -12.87 -7.04
N SER A 312 13.89 -12.66 -6.78
CA SER A 312 14.98 -13.21 -7.60
C SER A 312 15.22 -14.70 -7.43
N GLY A 313 14.84 -15.29 -6.29
CA GLY A 313 15.08 -16.72 -5.97
C GLY A 313 14.27 -17.73 -6.80
N LYS A 314 13.45 -17.26 -7.76
CA LYS A 314 12.52 -18.10 -8.52
C LYS A 314 12.64 -17.89 -10.02
N LEU A 315 13.89 -17.79 -10.51
CA LEU A 315 14.16 -17.59 -11.93
C LEU A 315 13.48 -18.65 -12.81
N THR A 316 12.86 -18.17 -13.82
CA THR A 316 11.84 -18.73 -14.69
C THR A 316 12.30 -19.90 -15.55
N THR A 317 11.56 -21.00 -15.47
CA THR A 317 11.62 -22.05 -16.50
C THR A 317 11.08 -21.53 -17.83
N ARG A 318 11.55 -22.12 -18.96
CA ARG A 318 11.06 -21.80 -20.33
C ARG A 318 9.53 -21.82 -20.43
N LYS A 319 8.85 -22.69 -19.66
CA LYS A 319 7.38 -22.78 -19.59
C LYS A 319 6.77 -21.51 -18.97
N LYS A 320 7.36 -21.00 -17.87
CA LYS A 320 6.88 -19.78 -17.21
C LYS A 320 7.03 -18.55 -18.09
N ARG A 321 8.17 -18.40 -18.80
CA ARG A 321 8.36 -17.31 -19.77
C ARG A 321 7.29 -17.30 -20.85
N ARG A 322 6.93 -18.48 -21.41
CA ARG A 322 5.88 -18.57 -22.42
C ARG A 322 4.51 -18.17 -21.87
N GLN A 323 4.17 -18.58 -20.65
CA GLN A 323 2.92 -18.16 -19.99
C GLN A 323 2.87 -16.65 -19.78
N THR A 324 3.97 -16.05 -19.37
CA THR A 324 4.04 -14.59 -19.17
C THR A 324 3.91 -13.81 -20.47
N LEU A 325 4.49 -14.28 -21.58
CA LEU A 325 4.27 -13.68 -22.89
C LEU A 325 2.79 -13.67 -23.28
N LEU A 326 2.06 -14.75 -22.99
CA LEU A 326 0.60 -14.80 -23.21
C LEU A 326 -0.15 -13.78 -22.34
N VAL A 327 0.31 -13.56 -21.11
CA VAL A 327 -0.25 -12.51 -20.23
C VAL A 327 0.00 -11.12 -20.83
N GLN A 328 1.19 -10.87 -21.37
CA GLN A 328 1.54 -9.59 -22.00
C GLN A 328 0.69 -9.33 -23.25
N GLU A 329 0.58 -10.32 -24.14
CA GLU A 329 -0.29 -10.23 -25.31
C GLU A 329 -1.76 -9.97 -24.92
N GLU A 330 -2.25 -10.55 -23.83
CA GLU A 330 -3.63 -10.30 -23.39
C GLU A 330 -3.80 -8.88 -22.84
N LYS A 331 -2.77 -8.31 -22.17
CA LYS A 331 -2.78 -6.90 -21.77
C LYS A 331 -2.99 -5.98 -22.98
N GLU A 332 -2.20 -6.19 -24.03
CA GLU A 332 -2.24 -5.39 -25.24
C GLU A 332 -3.60 -5.52 -25.97
N ARG A 333 -4.07 -6.75 -26.13
CA ARG A 333 -5.39 -7.02 -26.72
C ARG A 333 -6.52 -6.37 -25.91
N GLN A 334 -6.42 -6.37 -24.59
CA GLN A 334 -7.44 -5.74 -23.76
C GLN A 334 -7.37 -4.21 -23.83
N ALA A 335 -6.16 -3.62 -23.89
CA ALA A 335 -6.00 -2.20 -24.11
C ALA A 335 -6.70 -1.77 -25.42
N ASP A 336 -6.50 -2.51 -26.50
CA ASP A 336 -7.18 -2.27 -27.78
C ASP A 336 -8.71 -2.39 -27.68
N ARG A 337 -9.21 -3.39 -26.96
CA ARG A 337 -10.66 -3.51 -26.71
C ARG A 337 -11.22 -2.32 -25.94
N ASN A 338 -10.48 -1.85 -24.93
CA ASN A 338 -10.86 -0.69 -24.13
C ASN A 338 -10.89 0.58 -25.00
N ILE A 339 -9.89 0.78 -25.86
CA ILE A 339 -9.87 1.92 -26.79
C ILE A 339 -11.11 1.91 -27.68
N ARG A 340 -11.42 0.79 -28.32
CA ARG A 340 -12.62 0.67 -29.17
C ARG A 340 -13.91 0.92 -28.39
N TYR A 341 -13.97 0.54 -27.13
CA TYR A 341 -15.11 0.86 -26.25
C TYR A 341 -15.21 2.36 -25.99
N LEU A 342 -14.11 3.03 -25.67
CA LEU A 342 -14.05 4.48 -25.42
C LEU A 342 -14.43 5.28 -26.67
N GLU A 343 -13.92 4.90 -27.84
CA GLU A 343 -14.26 5.50 -29.14
C GLU A 343 -15.77 5.41 -29.41
N LYS A 344 -16.40 4.25 -29.15
CA LYS A 344 -17.86 4.09 -29.25
C LYS A 344 -18.66 4.96 -28.29
N GLN A 345 -18.05 5.37 -27.16
CA GLN A 345 -18.65 6.30 -26.20
C GLN A 345 -18.40 7.78 -26.59
N GLY A 346 -17.74 8.05 -27.72
CA GLY A 346 -17.41 9.40 -28.17
C GLY A 346 -16.11 9.96 -27.59
N ASP A 347 -15.31 9.15 -26.91
CA ASP A 347 -13.99 9.52 -26.42
C ASP A 347 -12.95 9.36 -27.55
N ASN A 348 -12.55 10.48 -28.14
CA ASN A 348 -11.57 10.50 -29.23
C ASN A 348 -10.13 10.68 -28.74
N PHE A 349 -9.88 10.67 -27.42
CA PHE A 349 -8.56 10.95 -26.86
C PHE A 349 -7.48 9.99 -27.41
N PHE A 350 -7.72 8.69 -27.35
CA PHE A 350 -6.76 7.70 -27.82
C PHE A 350 -6.67 7.61 -29.34
N ALA A 351 -7.71 7.96 -30.07
CA ALA A 351 -7.66 8.05 -31.52
C ALA A 351 -6.65 9.10 -32.00
N ARG A 352 -6.50 10.20 -31.25
CA ARG A 352 -5.51 11.26 -31.55
C ARG A 352 -4.08 10.86 -31.23
N LEU A 353 -3.86 9.94 -30.29
CA LEU A 353 -2.53 9.47 -29.89
C LEU A 353 -2.00 8.35 -30.79
N ARG A 354 -2.85 7.69 -31.59
CA ARG A 354 -2.38 6.69 -32.55
C ARG A 354 -1.70 7.39 -33.71
N PRO A 355 -0.38 7.20 -33.96
CA PRO A 355 0.18 7.54 -35.25
C PRO A 355 -0.59 6.74 -36.29
N GLU A 356 -1.04 7.42 -37.38
CA GLU A 356 -1.65 6.74 -38.53
C GLU A 356 -0.69 5.62 -38.98
N VAL A 357 -1.05 4.38 -38.68
CA VAL A 357 -0.38 3.23 -39.29
C VAL A 357 -0.77 3.27 -40.76
N LYS A 358 0.08 3.95 -41.56
CA LYS A 358 -0.03 3.87 -43.01
C LYS A 358 0.06 2.39 -43.35
N PRO A 359 -0.94 1.83 -44.06
CA PRO A 359 -0.86 0.44 -44.51
C PRO A 359 0.46 0.29 -45.27
N GLN A 360 1.38 -0.50 -44.75
CA GLN A 360 2.57 -0.91 -45.50
C GLN A 360 2.02 -1.67 -46.72
N ASN A 361 2.16 -1.04 -47.89
CA ASN A 361 1.94 -1.70 -49.16
C ASN A 361 2.76 -2.98 -49.18
N LEU A 362 2.11 -4.11 -48.96
CA LEU A 362 2.63 -5.42 -49.30
C LEU A 362 2.88 -5.36 -50.82
N ARG A 363 4.09 -4.99 -51.21
CA ARG A 363 4.60 -5.25 -52.55
C ARG A 363 4.64 -6.77 -52.68
N THR A 364 3.65 -7.29 -53.37
CA THR A 364 3.73 -8.60 -53.99
C THR A 364 4.90 -8.55 -54.98
N GLU A 365 6.04 -9.08 -54.61
CA GLU A 365 7.04 -9.47 -55.57
C GLU A 365 6.58 -10.80 -56.20
N THR A 366 5.94 -10.68 -57.35
CA THR A 366 5.86 -11.72 -58.34
C THR A 366 7.04 -11.54 -59.30
N ALA A 367 8.00 -12.45 -59.25
CA ALA A 367 8.77 -12.96 -60.40
C ALA A 367 9.65 -14.13 -59.88
#